data_96dc974e8cf018d228dbe6f990693b87
#
_entry.id   96dc974e8cf018d228dbe6f990693b87
#
_cell.length_a   1.000
_cell.length_b   1.000
_cell.length_c   1.000
_cell.angle_alpha   90.00
_cell.angle_beta   90.00
_cell.angle_gamma   90.00
#
_symmetry.space_group_name_H-M   'P 1'
#
loop_
_entity.id
_entity.type
_entity.pdbx_description
1 polymer ?
#
loop_
_entity_poly.entity_id
_entity_poly.type
_entity_poly.pdbx_seq_one_letter_code
_entity_poly.pdbx_strand_id
1 'polypeptide(L)'
;KPNSPTIVKKRFVDEINKNKILGVYEINDELINKNEQRNIEKKLHRIIGKVDHVIVSDYGHGFIAKKTAQYITRVCKSVSLSAQLNAANLGMHTINKYQKIETVVINEMELRQEMKDRNTPIKNLMKKLTQRIKLQNLIVTRGINGSILYDKNNKKFIECPAFASSVVDK
;
A
#
# COMPACT_ATOMS: atom_id res chain seq x y z
N LYS A 1 3.53 9.56 -16.87
CA LYS A 1 4.83 10.17 -17.21
C LYS A 1 4.90 10.34 -18.72
N PRO A 2 5.27 11.50 -19.27
CA PRO A 2 5.58 11.64 -20.68
C PRO A 2 6.72 10.67 -21.08
N ASN A 3 6.63 10.08 -22.26
CA ASN A 3 7.62 9.14 -22.80
C ASN A 3 7.90 7.90 -21.92
N SER A 4 7.01 7.57 -21.04
CA SER A 4 7.12 6.37 -20.21
C SER A 4 6.08 5.35 -20.66
N PRO A 5 6.44 4.09 -20.89
CA PRO A 5 5.47 3.07 -21.25
C PRO A 5 4.50 2.83 -20.09
N THR A 6 3.33 2.34 -20.41
CA THR A 6 2.44 1.76 -19.40
C THR A 6 3.14 0.57 -18.77
N ILE A 7 3.04 0.45 -17.43
CA ILE A 7 3.64 -0.68 -16.72
C ILE A 7 3.08 -2.00 -17.27
N VAL A 8 3.98 -2.86 -17.70
CA VAL A 8 3.64 -4.20 -18.19
C VAL A 8 4.17 -5.23 -17.19
N LYS A 9 3.29 -6.11 -16.75
CA LYS A 9 3.62 -7.24 -15.87
C LYS A 9 3.25 -8.53 -16.59
N LYS A 10 4.24 -9.22 -17.17
CA LYS A 10 4.07 -10.53 -17.80
C LYS A 10 4.31 -11.62 -16.76
N ARG A 11 3.37 -12.54 -16.62
CA ARG A 11 3.52 -13.73 -15.78
C ARG A 11 3.51 -14.97 -16.64
N PHE A 12 4.55 -15.76 -16.50
CA PHE A 12 4.62 -17.09 -17.09
C PHE A 12 4.15 -18.07 -16.01
N VAL A 13 3.10 -18.82 -16.32
CA VAL A 13 2.48 -19.76 -15.41
C VAL A 13 2.57 -21.17 -15.97
N ASP A 14 2.79 -22.14 -15.14
CA ASP A 14 2.70 -23.55 -15.49
C ASP A 14 1.27 -23.89 -15.87
N GLU A 15 1.10 -24.61 -17.00
CA GLU A 15 -0.23 -24.89 -17.53
C GLU A 15 -1.00 -25.90 -16.66
N ILE A 16 -0.31 -26.83 -16.05
CA ILE A 16 -0.90 -27.92 -15.26
C ILE A 16 -1.23 -27.43 -13.84
N ASN A 17 -0.22 -26.93 -13.13
CA ASN A 17 -0.32 -26.61 -11.71
C ASN A 17 -0.74 -25.15 -11.47
N LYS A 18 -0.83 -24.34 -12.55
CA LYS A 18 -1.13 -22.90 -12.49
C LYS A 18 -0.17 -22.09 -11.60
N ASN A 19 0.99 -22.62 -11.29
CA ASN A 19 2.01 -21.94 -10.51
C ASN A 19 2.76 -20.92 -11.35
N LYS A 20 3.07 -19.78 -10.75
CA LYS A 20 3.88 -18.75 -11.41
C LYS A 20 5.34 -19.22 -11.46
N ILE A 21 5.87 -19.37 -12.71
CA ILE A 21 7.26 -19.74 -12.97
C ILE A 21 8.14 -18.49 -12.99
N LEU A 22 7.74 -17.46 -13.73
CA LEU A 22 8.52 -16.25 -13.98
C LEU A 22 7.62 -15.02 -14.08
N GLY A 23 8.08 -13.91 -13.53
CA GLY A 23 7.48 -12.59 -13.75
C GLY A 23 8.48 -11.66 -14.43
N VAL A 24 8.09 -11.07 -15.56
CA VAL A 24 8.87 -10.04 -16.26
C VAL A 24 8.12 -8.73 -16.18
N TYR A 25 8.82 -7.67 -15.76
CA TYR A 25 8.24 -6.35 -15.55
C TYR A 25 8.94 -5.32 -16.42
N GLU A 26 8.16 -4.57 -17.19
CA GLU A 26 8.61 -3.36 -17.89
C GLU A 26 8.08 -2.16 -17.10
N ILE A 27 8.96 -1.53 -16.33
CA ILE A 27 8.58 -0.48 -15.38
C ILE A 27 9.55 0.69 -15.53
N ASN A 28 9.01 1.91 -15.56
CA ASN A 28 9.75 3.11 -15.24
C ASN A 28 9.31 3.59 -13.86
N ASP A 29 10.11 3.33 -12.84
CA ASP A 29 9.89 3.67 -11.43
C ASP A 29 10.62 4.94 -10.98
N GLU A 30 11.22 5.70 -11.91
CA GLU A 30 11.74 7.03 -11.62
C GLU A 30 10.66 7.92 -11.03
N LEU A 31 11.05 8.81 -10.14
CA LEU A 31 10.14 9.80 -9.60
C LEU A 31 9.63 10.74 -10.69
N ILE A 32 8.38 11.12 -10.61
CA ILE A 32 7.82 12.17 -11.47
C ILE A 32 8.58 13.49 -11.24
N ASN A 33 8.77 14.25 -12.31
CA ASN A 33 9.43 15.54 -12.23
C ASN A 33 8.55 16.61 -11.52
N LYS A 34 9.16 17.75 -11.19
CA LYS A 34 8.46 18.83 -10.47
C LYS A 34 7.25 19.39 -11.21
N ASN A 35 7.27 19.44 -12.54
CA ASN A 35 6.16 19.96 -13.34
C ASN A 35 4.99 18.97 -13.35
N GLU A 36 5.27 17.69 -13.53
CA GLU A 36 4.28 16.63 -13.45
C GLU A 36 3.63 16.58 -12.07
N GLN A 37 4.44 16.69 -11.01
CA GLN A 37 3.95 16.76 -9.64
C GLN A 37 2.99 17.93 -9.44
N ARG A 38 3.35 19.13 -9.89
CA ARG A 38 2.48 20.32 -9.80
C ARG A 38 1.17 20.12 -10.57
N ASN A 39 1.21 19.49 -11.74
CA ASN A 39 0.02 19.20 -12.53
C ASN A 39 -0.91 18.22 -11.82
N ILE A 40 -0.37 17.18 -11.18
CA ILE A 40 -1.16 16.26 -10.36
C ILE A 40 -1.77 16.99 -9.17
N GLU A 41 -1.01 17.78 -8.44
CA GLU A 41 -1.49 18.56 -7.29
C GLU A 41 -2.61 19.53 -7.69
N LYS A 42 -2.49 20.21 -8.83
CA LYS A 42 -3.56 21.08 -9.37
C LYS A 42 -4.84 20.31 -9.68
N LYS A 43 -4.72 19.11 -10.30
CA LYS A 43 -5.89 18.26 -10.58
C LYS A 43 -6.52 17.76 -9.29
N LEU A 44 -5.73 17.29 -8.34
CA LEU A 44 -6.20 16.86 -7.03
C LEU A 44 -6.93 17.99 -6.29
N HIS A 45 -6.38 19.19 -6.29
CA HIS A 45 -7.00 20.36 -5.64
C HIS A 45 -8.42 20.64 -6.13
N ARG A 46 -8.69 20.43 -7.43
CA ARG A 46 -10.02 20.65 -8.02
C ARG A 46 -11.05 19.61 -7.60
N ILE A 47 -10.61 18.43 -7.17
CA ILE A 47 -11.46 17.26 -6.91
C ILE A 47 -11.61 17.01 -5.41
N ILE A 48 -10.55 17.16 -4.64
CA ILE A 48 -10.48 16.78 -3.22
C ILE A 48 -11.58 17.42 -2.37
N GLY A 49 -11.91 18.68 -2.61
CA GLY A 49 -12.98 19.36 -1.88
C GLY A 49 -14.41 18.87 -2.19
N LYS A 50 -14.56 17.99 -3.20
CA LYS A 50 -15.85 17.46 -3.66
C LYS A 50 -16.09 16.01 -3.24
N VAL A 51 -15.17 15.43 -2.49
CA VAL A 51 -15.24 14.03 -2.05
C VAL A 51 -15.08 13.95 -0.54
N ASP A 52 -15.78 13.01 0.09
CA ASP A 52 -15.74 12.80 1.53
C ASP A 52 -14.57 11.92 1.95
N HIS A 53 -14.18 10.98 1.10
CA HIS A 53 -13.14 10.00 1.36
C HIS A 53 -12.24 9.79 0.14
N VAL A 54 -10.94 9.62 0.37
CA VAL A 54 -9.95 9.35 -0.67
C VAL A 54 -9.28 8.01 -0.42
N ILE A 55 -9.33 7.14 -1.41
CA ILE A 55 -8.58 5.87 -1.40
C ILE A 55 -7.33 6.06 -2.25
N VAL A 56 -6.18 5.84 -1.64
CA VAL A 56 -4.88 5.86 -2.31
C VAL A 56 -4.42 4.43 -2.54
N SER A 57 -4.21 4.06 -3.80
CA SER A 57 -3.56 2.81 -4.19
C SER A 57 -2.15 3.11 -4.67
N ASP A 58 -1.14 2.80 -3.85
CA ASP A 58 0.24 3.14 -4.13
C ASP A 58 1.11 1.90 -4.34
N TYR A 59 1.48 1.67 -5.59
CA TYR A 59 2.34 0.56 -5.99
C TYR A 59 3.84 0.88 -5.85
N GLY A 60 4.22 2.06 -5.37
CA GLY A 60 5.60 2.42 -5.11
C GLY A 60 6.48 2.63 -6.35
N HIS A 61 5.88 2.84 -7.53
CA HIS A 61 6.60 3.06 -8.79
C HIS A 61 6.83 4.54 -9.12
N GLY A 62 7.10 5.37 -8.11
CA GLY A 62 7.52 6.76 -8.28
C GLY A 62 6.42 7.75 -8.70
N PHE A 63 5.18 7.31 -8.95
CA PHE A 63 4.08 8.21 -9.36
C PHE A 63 3.61 9.11 -8.21
N ILE A 64 3.45 8.56 -7.00
CA ILE A 64 3.08 9.34 -5.82
C ILE A 64 4.34 9.71 -5.04
N ALA A 65 4.88 10.90 -5.32
CA ALA A 65 6.02 11.44 -4.60
C ALA A 65 5.66 11.81 -3.15
N LYS A 66 6.66 11.90 -2.28
CA LYS A 66 6.48 12.25 -0.86
C LYS A 66 5.65 13.53 -0.66
N LYS A 67 5.91 14.57 -1.46
CA LYS A 67 5.15 15.84 -1.38
C LYS A 67 3.68 15.66 -1.75
N THR A 68 3.39 14.88 -2.80
CA THR A 68 2.01 14.57 -3.21
C THR A 68 1.29 13.76 -2.13
N ALA A 69 1.94 12.76 -1.54
CA ALA A 69 1.39 11.98 -0.43
C ALA A 69 1.06 12.87 0.78
N GLN A 70 1.98 13.77 1.16
CA GLN A 70 1.77 14.73 2.24
C GLN A 70 0.67 15.74 1.92
N TYR A 71 0.57 16.18 0.67
CA TYR A 71 -0.52 17.06 0.23
C TYR A 71 -1.88 16.36 0.40
N ILE A 72 -2.04 15.14 -0.12
CA ILE A 72 -3.28 14.36 0.00
C ILE A 72 -3.69 14.24 1.47
N THR A 73 -2.80 13.78 2.33
CA THR A 73 -3.12 13.54 3.75
C THR A 73 -3.35 14.82 4.55
N ARG A 74 -2.90 15.96 4.06
CA ARG A 74 -3.15 17.27 4.70
C ARG A 74 -4.51 17.86 4.34
N VAL A 75 -4.94 17.71 3.07
CA VAL A 75 -6.12 18.40 2.55
C VAL A 75 -7.39 17.55 2.57
N CYS A 76 -7.25 16.22 2.59
CA CYS A 76 -8.39 15.32 2.65
C CYS A 76 -8.88 15.15 4.09
N LYS A 77 -10.20 15.08 4.26
CA LYS A 77 -10.83 14.81 5.55
C LYS A 77 -10.54 13.40 6.04
N SER A 78 -10.65 12.44 5.14
CA SER A 78 -10.45 11.01 5.40
C SER A 78 -9.67 10.36 4.26
N VAL A 79 -8.66 9.54 4.61
CA VAL A 79 -7.79 8.87 3.63
C VAL A 79 -7.60 7.41 4.04
N SER A 80 -7.89 6.51 3.11
CA SER A 80 -7.45 5.11 3.18
C SER A 80 -6.29 4.85 2.22
N LEU A 81 -5.35 4.03 2.63
CA LEU A 81 -4.16 3.69 1.86
C LEU A 81 -4.07 2.17 1.68
N SER A 82 -3.94 1.74 0.44
CA SER A 82 -3.43 0.43 0.07
C SER A 82 -2.04 0.61 -0.52
N ALA A 83 -1.01 0.18 0.20
CA ALA A 83 0.37 0.30 -0.23
C ALA A 83 0.91 -1.08 -0.56
N GLN A 84 1.42 -1.26 -1.77
CA GLN A 84 1.96 -2.54 -2.21
C GLN A 84 3.47 -2.54 -2.23
N LEU A 85 4.04 -3.62 -1.72
CA LEU A 85 5.44 -3.93 -1.84
C LEU A 85 5.62 -5.13 -2.77
N ASN A 86 6.53 -5.01 -3.72
CA ASN A 86 6.85 -6.07 -4.68
C ASN A 86 8.36 -6.10 -4.93
N ALA A 87 8.82 -7.09 -5.68
CA ALA A 87 10.25 -7.26 -5.97
C ALA A 87 10.89 -6.03 -6.65
N ALA A 88 10.12 -5.27 -7.43
CA ALA A 88 10.62 -4.11 -8.16
C ALA A 88 10.75 -2.84 -7.29
N ASN A 89 10.02 -2.75 -6.16
CA ASN A 89 10.03 -1.56 -5.29
C ASN A 89 10.60 -1.82 -3.89
N LEU A 90 11.27 -2.95 -3.69
CA LEU A 90 11.91 -3.30 -2.42
C LEU A 90 12.85 -2.19 -1.93
N GLY A 91 12.59 -1.67 -0.74
CA GLY A 91 13.40 -0.62 -0.12
C GLY A 91 13.10 0.80 -0.60
N MET A 92 12.36 0.97 -1.69
CA MET A 92 12.02 2.29 -2.26
C MET A 92 10.67 2.80 -1.81
N HIS A 93 9.75 1.89 -1.48
CA HIS A 93 8.39 2.21 -1.08
C HIS A 93 8.26 2.21 0.43
N THR A 94 7.74 3.29 0.99
CA THR A 94 7.46 3.36 2.42
C THR A 94 6.09 3.99 2.69
N ILE A 95 5.36 3.43 3.65
CA ILE A 95 4.11 4.00 4.15
C ILE A 95 4.38 5.33 4.88
N ASN A 96 5.61 5.53 5.37
CA ASN A 96 6.03 6.71 6.14
C ASN A 96 5.94 8.03 5.38
N LYS A 97 5.86 8.01 4.04
CA LYS A 97 5.62 9.24 3.28
C LYS A 97 4.22 9.82 3.50
N TYR A 98 3.29 8.99 3.98
CA TYR A 98 1.94 9.38 4.36
C TYR A 98 1.87 9.67 5.86
N GLN A 99 1.14 10.70 6.24
CA GLN A 99 0.92 11.08 7.64
C GLN A 99 -0.58 11.29 7.88
N LYS A 100 -1.07 10.94 9.06
CA LYS A 100 -2.48 11.13 9.41
C LYS A 100 -3.41 10.39 8.44
N ILE A 101 -3.35 9.08 8.45
CA ILE A 101 -4.18 8.18 7.64
C ILE A 101 -5.26 7.58 8.54
N GLU A 102 -6.48 7.46 8.01
CA GLU A 102 -7.54 6.79 8.74
C GLU A 102 -7.35 5.27 8.73
N THR A 103 -7.23 4.70 7.54
CA THR A 103 -7.12 3.25 7.38
C THR A 103 -5.97 2.88 6.44
N VAL A 104 -5.16 1.90 6.83
CA VAL A 104 -4.16 1.27 5.97
C VAL A 104 -4.50 -0.20 5.78
N VAL A 105 -4.40 -0.67 4.53
CA VAL A 105 -4.53 -2.07 4.17
C VAL A 105 -3.22 -2.54 3.55
N ILE A 106 -2.57 -3.51 4.17
CA ILE A 106 -1.32 -4.13 3.71
C ILE A 106 -1.33 -5.63 4.01
N ASN A 107 -0.45 -6.38 3.39
CA ASN A 107 -0.26 -7.78 3.76
C ASN A 107 0.77 -7.94 4.90
N GLU A 108 0.84 -9.15 5.48
CA GLU A 108 1.77 -9.42 6.59
C GLU A 108 3.25 -9.22 6.20
N MET A 109 3.63 -9.58 4.97
CA MET A 109 4.99 -9.40 4.49
C MET A 109 5.34 -7.91 4.38
N GLU A 110 4.43 -7.10 3.85
CA GLU A 110 4.58 -5.65 3.76
C GLU A 110 4.70 -5.01 5.14
N LEU A 111 3.90 -5.44 6.11
CA LEU A 111 4.02 -4.99 7.50
C LEU A 111 5.40 -5.31 8.08
N ARG A 112 5.86 -6.55 7.92
CA ARG A 112 7.17 -6.99 8.43
C ARG A 112 8.33 -6.25 7.79
N GLN A 113 8.26 -5.99 6.50
CA GLN A 113 9.28 -5.23 5.78
C GLN A 113 9.28 -3.76 6.18
N GLU A 114 8.11 -3.12 6.30
CA GLU A 114 7.99 -1.74 6.76
C GLU A 114 8.55 -1.56 8.17
N MET A 115 8.35 -2.56 9.03
CA MET A 115 8.86 -2.55 10.41
C MET A 115 10.29 -3.08 10.53
N LYS A 116 10.86 -3.66 9.46
CA LYS A 116 12.17 -4.36 9.46
C LYS A 116 12.27 -5.41 10.56
N ASP A 117 11.19 -6.14 10.80
CA ASP A 117 11.06 -7.07 11.91
C ASP A 117 10.33 -8.35 11.46
N ARG A 118 11.05 -9.47 11.48
CA ARG A 118 10.54 -10.77 11.03
C ARG A 118 9.92 -11.61 12.15
N ASN A 119 10.30 -11.36 13.41
CA ASN A 119 10.06 -12.28 14.52
C ASN A 119 8.98 -11.80 15.51
N THR A 120 8.77 -10.50 15.63
CA THR A 120 7.76 -9.98 16.57
C THR A 120 6.35 -10.48 16.20
N PRO A 121 5.53 -10.89 17.20
CA PRO A 121 4.13 -11.25 16.96
C PRO A 121 3.37 -10.17 16.21
N ILE A 122 2.56 -10.57 15.23
CA ILE A 122 1.90 -9.64 14.29
C ILE A 122 1.09 -8.54 14.97
N LYS A 123 0.34 -8.88 16.00
CA LYS A 123 -0.47 -7.90 16.76
C LYS A 123 0.40 -6.81 17.41
N ASN A 124 1.61 -7.15 17.84
CA ASN A 124 2.55 -6.19 18.39
C ASN A 124 3.15 -5.29 17.31
N LEU A 125 3.46 -5.84 16.12
CA LEU A 125 3.89 -5.05 14.98
C LEU A 125 2.81 -4.06 14.53
N MET A 126 1.55 -4.51 14.48
CA MET A 126 0.41 -3.65 14.14
C MET A 126 0.29 -2.47 15.11
N LYS A 127 0.40 -2.71 16.43
CA LYS A 127 0.41 -1.63 17.43
C LYS A 127 1.56 -0.65 17.21
N LYS A 128 2.79 -1.16 17.00
CA LYS A 128 3.98 -0.33 16.76
C LYS A 128 3.79 0.54 15.50
N LEU A 129 3.31 -0.02 14.39
CA LEU A 129 3.10 0.74 13.15
C LEU A 129 2.06 1.83 13.33
N THR A 130 0.92 1.54 13.96
CA THR A 130 -0.16 2.53 14.19
C THR A 130 0.27 3.69 15.08
N GLN A 131 1.21 3.47 16.00
CA GLN A 131 1.82 4.54 16.81
C GLN A 131 2.76 5.41 15.96
N ARG A 132 3.58 4.78 15.10
CA ARG A 132 4.61 5.47 14.31
C ARG A 132 4.01 6.43 13.27
N ILE A 133 2.93 6.07 12.59
CA ILE A 133 2.35 6.84 11.47
C ILE A 133 1.01 7.51 11.79
N LYS A 134 0.60 7.61 13.04
CA LYS A 134 -0.67 8.22 13.48
C LYS A 134 -1.89 7.67 12.73
N LEU A 135 -1.94 6.37 12.59
CA LEU A 135 -2.98 5.59 11.92
C LEU A 135 -4.10 5.25 12.89
N GLN A 136 -5.36 5.25 12.44
CA GLN A 136 -6.50 4.82 13.26
C GLN A 136 -6.77 3.32 13.10
N ASN A 137 -6.88 2.85 11.87
CA ASN A 137 -7.22 1.48 11.55
C ASN A 137 -6.13 0.82 10.70
N LEU A 138 -5.65 -0.34 11.10
CA LEU A 138 -4.70 -1.14 10.32
C LEU A 138 -5.31 -2.50 10.01
N ILE A 139 -5.49 -2.79 8.73
CA ILE A 139 -5.92 -4.10 8.24
C ILE A 139 -4.70 -4.81 7.67
N VAL A 140 -4.43 -6.01 8.15
CA VAL A 140 -3.36 -6.86 7.66
C VAL A 140 -3.93 -8.15 7.08
N THR A 141 -3.74 -8.34 5.78
CA THR A 141 -4.14 -9.57 5.08
C THR A 141 -3.06 -10.64 5.22
N ARG A 142 -3.47 -11.92 5.36
CA ARG A 142 -2.60 -13.05 5.71
C ARG A 142 -2.84 -14.29 4.84
N GLY A 143 -3.32 -14.10 3.63
CA GLY A 143 -3.65 -15.19 2.72
C GLY A 143 -4.67 -16.16 3.32
N ILE A 144 -4.34 -17.45 3.38
CA ILE A 144 -5.21 -18.49 3.96
C ILE A 144 -5.54 -18.29 5.45
N ASN A 145 -4.78 -17.45 6.16
CA ASN A 145 -5.04 -17.10 7.55
C ASN A 145 -5.99 -15.91 7.70
N GLY A 146 -6.63 -15.48 6.61
CA GLY A 146 -7.60 -14.40 6.63
C GLY A 146 -6.99 -13.01 6.81
N SER A 147 -7.58 -12.19 7.66
CA SER A 147 -7.12 -10.84 7.94
C SER A 147 -7.33 -10.44 9.40
N ILE A 148 -6.55 -9.47 9.84
CA ILE A 148 -6.67 -8.87 11.18
C ILE A 148 -6.84 -7.37 11.00
N LEU A 149 -7.87 -6.82 11.63
CA LEU A 149 -8.03 -5.38 11.85
C LEU A 149 -7.55 -5.02 13.25
N TYR A 150 -6.74 -3.99 13.37
CA TYR A 150 -6.47 -3.30 14.62
C TYR A 150 -7.12 -1.92 14.62
N ASP A 151 -8.10 -1.73 15.48
CA ASP A 151 -8.71 -0.44 15.79
C ASP A 151 -7.94 0.18 16.96
N LYS A 152 -7.20 1.24 16.69
CA LYS A 152 -6.38 1.93 17.68
C LYS A 152 -7.22 2.68 18.72
N ASN A 153 -8.34 3.25 18.31
CA ASN A 153 -9.19 4.04 19.21
C ASN A 153 -9.78 3.18 20.32
N ASN A 154 -10.28 2.00 19.91
CA ASN A 154 -10.87 1.02 20.85
C ASN A 154 -9.82 0.02 21.39
N LYS A 155 -8.56 0.09 20.91
CA LYS A 155 -7.47 -0.85 21.23
C LYS A 155 -7.86 -2.32 21.00
N LYS A 156 -8.72 -2.57 20.00
CA LYS A 156 -9.33 -3.87 19.74
C LYS A 156 -8.77 -4.50 18.47
N PHE A 157 -8.57 -5.82 18.52
CA PHE A 157 -8.30 -6.64 17.33
C PHE A 157 -9.56 -7.36 16.90
N ILE A 158 -9.82 -7.37 15.60
CA ILE A 158 -10.90 -8.13 14.97
C ILE A 158 -10.27 -9.02 13.93
N GLU A 159 -10.52 -10.31 13.99
CA GLU A 159 -10.00 -11.29 13.05
C GLU A 159 -11.14 -11.76 12.12
N CYS A 160 -10.83 -11.84 10.82
CA CYS A 160 -11.74 -12.36 9.82
C CYS A 160 -11.07 -13.57 9.15
N PRO A 161 -11.67 -14.76 9.18
CA PRO A 161 -11.11 -15.95 8.55
C PRO A 161 -11.10 -15.81 7.03
N ALA A 162 -10.22 -16.55 6.36
CA ALA A 162 -10.27 -16.71 4.92
C ALA A 162 -11.41 -17.65 4.53
N PHE A 163 -12.07 -17.35 3.40
CA PHE A 163 -13.06 -18.24 2.82
C PHE A 163 -12.46 -19.24 1.83
N ALA A 164 -11.23 -18.99 1.36
CA ALA A 164 -10.51 -19.87 0.45
C ALA A 164 -9.68 -20.90 1.23
N SER A 165 -9.75 -22.18 0.84
CA SER A 165 -8.96 -23.26 1.42
C SER A 165 -7.54 -23.34 0.85
N SER A 166 -7.29 -22.73 -0.31
CA SER A 166 -5.97 -22.68 -0.94
C SER A 166 -5.75 -21.34 -1.67
N VAL A 167 -4.50 -20.93 -1.76
CA VAL A 167 -4.08 -19.75 -2.51
C VAL A 167 -3.16 -20.20 -3.63
N VAL A 168 -3.55 -19.98 -4.87
CA VAL A 168 -2.83 -20.43 -6.08
C VAL A 168 -1.72 -19.44 -6.46
N ASP A 169 -1.87 -18.14 -6.20
CA ASP A 169 -0.86 -17.10 -6.47
C ASP A 169 -0.61 -16.28 -5.19
N LYS A 170 0.66 -16.22 -4.78
CA LYS A 170 1.13 -15.45 -3.62
C LYS A 170 1.94 -14.25 -4.08
#